data_dcb46fd417384396d4cba13be7844846
#
_entry.id   dcb46fd417384396d4cba13be7844846
#
_cell.length_a   1.000
_cell.length_b   1.000
_cell.length_c   1.000
_cell.angle_alpha   90.00
_cell.angle_beta   90.00
_cell.angle_gamma   90.00
#
_symmetry.space_group_name_H-M   'P 1'
#
loop_
_entity.id
_entity.type
_entity.pdbx_description
1 polymer ?
#
loop_
_entity_poly.entity_id
_entity_poly.type
_entity_poly.pdbx_seq_one_letter_code
_entity_poly.pdbx_strand_id
1 'polypeptide(L)'
;MDNSAKKFPPIQGGAMILLTLALSLATFMQVLDSTITNVAIPTIAGDLGASFSQGTWVITSFGVANAISIPITGWLAKRFGEVRLFLVSTFLFVVSSWLCGIADSLEALIIFRVIQGAVAGPVIPLSQSLLLNNYPPEKRGMALAFWSMTIVVAPIFGPILGGWISDNIHWGWIFFINVPIGLLVVLISWKILGSRESEIVHQPIDKVGLVLLVLGVGCLQLMLDQGREQDWFNSNEIIILAVVAVVCLIALVIWELTDDNPIVDISLFHSRNFSVGCLCTSLAFLIYLGSVVLIPLLLQQVFHYTATWAGLAASPVGLFPILLSPIIGRFGYKIDMRILVTISFIVYAITFYWRAVTFEPSMTFVDVALPQLVQGLAVSCFFMPLTTITLSGLPAHKMASASSLFNFLRTLAGSVGTSLTTFMWYNREAVHHTQLTEHINPYNPISQSFYHQMNQFGLSDTQTSAYLAQQITSQGFIIGANEIFWLSAMGFLGLLIVIWFAKPPFGTQH
;
A
#
# COMPACT_ATOMS: atom_id res chain seq x y z
N MET A 1 25.20 -22.26 -29.52
CA MET A 1 23.82 -22.65 -29.80
C MET A 1 22.94 -21.44 -29.53
N ASP A 2 22.40 -20.89 -30.58
CA ASP A 2 21.65 -19.64 -30.61
C ASP A 2 20.28 -19.84 -29.93
N ASN A 3 20.19 -19.49 -28.63
CA ASN A 3 18.97 -19.63 -27.85
C ASN A 3 18.15 -18.33 -28.00
N SER A 4 17.62 -18.13 -29.22
CA SER A 4 16.66 -17.05 -29.44
C SER A 4 15.39 -17.34 -28.66
N ALA A 5 15.28 -16.80 -27.45
CA ALA A 5 14.06 -16.80 -26.68
C ALA A 5 12.89 -16.49 -27.62
N LYS A 6 11.86 -17.35 -27.67
CA LYS A 6 10.66 -17.16 -28.51
C LYS A 6 10.05 -15.80 -28.17
N LYS A 7 10.43 -14.76 -28.89
CA LYS A 7 9.79 -13.44 -28.79
C LYS A 7 8.43 -13.54 -29.47
N PHE A 8 7.38 -13.65 -28.69
CA PHE A 8 6.03 -13.53 -29.24
C PHE A 8 5.82 -12.12 -29.79
N PRO A 9 5.14 -11.97 -30.93
CA PRO A 9 4.82 -10.65 -31.47
C PRO A 9 3.94 -9.89 -30.46
N PRO A 10 4.09 -8.55 -30.33
CA PRO A 10 3.25 -7.75 -29.45
C PRO A 10 1.76 -7.94 -29.73
N ILE A 11 0.95 -7.96 -28.68
CA ILE A 11 -0.50 -8.06 -28.80
C ILE A 11 -1.04 -6.75 -29.36
N GLN A 12 -2.02 -6.83 -30.27
CA GLN A 12 -2.60 -5.66 -30.95
C GLN A 12 -4.14 -5.69 -30.93
N GLY A 13 -4.74 -4.54 -31.19
CA GLY A 13 -6.18 -4.42 -31.36
C GLY A 13 -6.98 -4.65 -30.06
N GLY A 14 -8.16 -5.23 -30.18
CA GLY A 14 -9.08 -5.48 -29.08
C GLY A 14 -8.53 -6.41 -27.99
N ALA A 15 -7.69 -7.39 -28.37
CA ALA A 15 -7.05 -8.29 -27.41
C ALA A 15 -6.12 -7.55 -26.44
N MET A 16 -5.44 -6.50 -26.93
CA MET A 16 -4.61 -5.64 -26.08
C MET A 16 -5.43 -4.91 -25.01
N ILE A 17 -6.58 -4.36 -25.38
CA ILE A 17 -7.47 -3.65 -24.45
C ILE A 17 -8.02 -4.63 -23.41
N LEU A 18 -8.50 -5.80 -23.86
CA LEU A 18 -9.02 -6.84 -22.96
C LEU A 18 -7.96 -7.34 -21.97
N LEU A 19 -6.72 -7.51 -22.45
CA LEU A 19 -5.60 -7.93 -21.58
C LEU A 19 -5.30 -6.84 -20.54
N THR A 20 -5.23 -5.55 -20.95
CA THR A 20 -5.01 -4.46 -20.00
C THR A 20 -6.09 -4.44 -18.93
N LEU A 21 -7.35 -4.54 -19.34
CA LEU A 21 -8.48 -4.58 -18.42
C LEU A 21 -8.38 -5.77 -17.46
N ALA A 22 -8.07 -6.96 -17.95
CA ALA A 22 -7.93 -8.15 -17.12
C ALA A 22 -6.80 -8.02 -16.08
N LEU A 23 -5.58 -7.61 -16.52
CA LEU A 23 -4.44 -7.44 -15.63
C LEU A 23 -4.64 -6.29 -14.63
N SER A 24 -5.26 -5.20 -15.06
CA SER A 24 -5.62 -4.09 -14.17
C SER A 24 -6.70 -4.50 -13.17
N LEU A 25 -7.70 -5.28 -13.60
CA LEU A 25 -8.77 -5.77 -12.76
C LEU A 25 -8.27 -6.79 -11.72
N ALA A 26 -7.27 -7.62 -12.06
CA ALA A 26 -6.60 -8.50 -11.09
C ALA A 26 -5.93 -7.69 -9.98
N THR A 27 -5.20 -6.64 -10.36
CA THR A 27 -4.55 -5.74 -9.39
C THR A 27 -5.57 -4.98 -8.55
N PHE A 28 -6.64 -4.46 -9.18
CA PHE A 28 -7.74 -3.79 -8.50
C PHE A 28 -8.39 -4.71 -7.44
N MET A 29 -8.72 -5.94 -7.82
CA MET A 29 -9.32 -6.95 -6.96
C MET A 29 -8.46 -7.22 -5.71
N GLN A 30 -7.15 -7.43 -5.89
CA GLN A 30 -6.24 -7.70 -4.78
C GLN A 30 -6.08 -6.49 -3.84
N VAL A 31 -5.94 -5.29 -4.38
CA VAL A 31 -5.83 -4.06 -3.57
C VAL A 31 -7.15 -3.74 -2.88
N LEU A 32 -8.27 -3.94 -3.56
CA LEU A 32 -9.60 -3.78 -2.96
C LEU A 32 -9.80 -4.74 -1.80
N ASP A 33 -9.49 -6.04 -1.96
CA ASP A 33 -9.62 -7.06 -0.92
C ASP A 33 -8.86 -6.70 0.36
N SER A 34 -7.64 -6.16 0.22
CA SER A 34 -6.84 -5.73 1.37
C SER A 34 -7.42 -4.51 2.10
N THR A 35 -8.11 -3.62 1.40
CA THR A 35 -8.63 -2.37 1.98
C THR A 35 -10.08 -2.49 2.46
N ILE A 36 -10.89 -3.28 1.77
CA ILE A 36 -12.30 -3.50 2.11
C ILE A 36 -12.45 -4.24 3.45
N THR A 37 -11.54 -5.20 3.71
CA THR A 37 -11.52 -5.99 4.95
C THR A 37 -11.29 -5.11 6.18
N ASN A 38 -10.47 -4.07 6.08
CA ASN A 38 -10.13 -3.19 7.21
C ASN A 38 -11.36 -2.56 7.87
N VAL A 39 -12.36 -2.19 7.07
CA VAL A 39 -13.58 -1.54 7.57
C VAL A 39 -14.57 -2.55 8.17
N ALA A 40 -14.53 -3.80 7.70
CA ALA A 40 -15.42 -4.86 8.14
C ALA A 40 -14.99 -5.56 9.45
N ILE A 41 -13.77 -5.29 9.96
CA ILE A 41 -13.25 -5.97 11.17
C ILE A 41 -14.20 -5.92 12.36
N PRO A 42 -14.80 -4.77 12.76
CA PRO A 42 -15.71 -4.75 13.90
C PRO A 42 -16.91 -5.69 13.71
N THR A 43 -17.49 -5.72 12.51
CA THR A 43 -18.61 -6.58 12.17
C THR A 43 -18.21 -8.06 12.15
N ILE A 44 -17.08 -8.39 11.52
CA ILE A 44 -16.51 -9.76 11.48
C ILE A 44 -16.24 -10.28 12.88
N ALA A 45 -15.57 -9.50 13.72
CA ALA A 45 -15.26 -9.88 15.09
C ALA A 45 -16.54 -10.07 15.92
N GLY A 46 -17.51 -9.17 15.78
CA GLY A 46 -18.81 -9.29 16.46
C GLY A 46 -19.58 -10.55 16.07
N ASP A 47 -19.69 -10.83 14.77
CA ASP A 47 -20.43 -11.99 14.25
C ASP A 47 -19.76 -13.34 14.60
N LEU A 48 -18.42 -13.36 14.65
CA LEU A 48 -17.65 -14.55 15.00
C LEU A 48 -17.38 -14.69 16.52
N GLY A 49 -17.97 -13.82 17.34
CA GLY A 49 -17.82 -13.86 18.81
C GLY A 49 -16.40 -13.58 19.32
N ALA A 50 -15.61 -12.82 18.57
CA ALA A 50 -14.22 -12.51 18.86
C ALA A 50 -14.07 -11.06 19.37
N SER A 51 -12.96 -10.77 20.05
CA SER A 51 -12.60 -9.38 20.40
C SER A 51 -12.12 -8.63 19.15
N PHE A 52 -12.17 -7.29 19.19
CA PHE A 52 -11.65 -6.45 18.11
C PHE A 52 -10.16 -6.75 17.82
N SER A 53 -9.35 -6.92 18.87
CA SER A 53 -7.92 -7.28 18.73
C SER A 53 -7.72 -8.65 18.07
N GLN A 54 -8.55 -9.63 18.37
CA GLN A 54 -8.52 -10.91 17.66
C GLN A 54 -8.94 -10.76 16.19
N GLY A 55 -9.91 -9.89 15.90
CA GLY A 55 -10.37 -9.59 14.54
C GLY A 55 -9.27 -8.99 13.66
N THR A 56 -8.31 -8.23 14.21
CA THR A 56 -7.19 -7.66 13.45
C THR A 56 -6.30 -8.71 12.80
N TRP A 57 -6.24 -9.94 13.36
CA TRP A 57 -5.52 -11.05 12.76
C TRP A 57 -6.00 -11.44 11.35
N VAL A 58 -7.24 -11.11 10.99
CA VAL A 58 -7.76 -11.31 9.63
C VAL A 58 -6.98 -10.47 8.60
N ILE A 59 -6.54 -9.28 8.98
CA ILE A 59 -5.71 -8.40 8.13
C ILE A 59 -4.25 -8.83 8.20
N THR A 60 -3.71 -8.99 9.40
CA THR A 60 -2.31 -9.31 9.65
C THR A 60 -1.90 -10.63 8.98
N SER A 61 -2.73 -11.68 9.10
CA SER A 61 -2.43 -12.98 8.49
C SER A 61 -2.32 -12.91 6.96
N PHE A 62 -3.21 -12.20 6.30
CA PHE A 62 -3.12 -11.92 4.86
C PHE A 62 -1.88 -11.10 4.53
N GLY A 63 -1.64 -10.01 5.26
CA GLY A 63 -0.52 -9.08 5.04
C GLY A 63 0.84 -9.78 5.14
N VAL A 64 1.05 -10.57 6.20
CA VAL A 64 2.28 -11.36 6.42
C VAL A 64 2.50 -12.36 5.28
N ALA A 65 1.49 -13.17 4.96
CA ALA A 65 1.60 -14.18 3.91
C ALA A 65 1.84 -13.54 2.52
N ASN A 66 1.19 -12.42 2.23
CA ASN A 66 1.37 -11.66 1.00
C ASN A 66 2.79 -11.06 0.92
N ALA A 67 3.27 -10.43 1.99
CA ALA A 67 4.60 -9.82 2.05
C ALA A 67 5.72 -10.86 1.83
N ILE A 68 5.57 -12.09 2.37
CA ILE A 68 6.50 -13.20 2.15
C ILE A 68 6.44 -13.69 0.70
N SER A 69 5.25 -13.76 0.10
CA SER A 69 5.05 -14.36 -1.23
C SER A 69 5.50 -13.44 -2.37
N ILE A 70 5.43 -12.11 -2.20
CA ILE A 70 5.83 -11.17 -3.25
C ILE A 70 7.27 -11.40 -3.73
N PRO A 71 8.32 -11.40 -2.88
CA PRO A 71 9.70 -11.54 -3.35
C PRO A 71 10.01 -12.89 -3.99
N ILE A 72 9.31 -13.96 -3.60
CA ILE A 72 9.47 -15.30 -4.15
C ILE A 72 8.93 -15.40 -5.58
N THR A 73 8.06 -14.47 -5.99
CA THR A 73 7.38 -14.48 -7.29
C THR A 73 8.36 -14.58 -8.47
N GLY A 74 9.50 -13.89 -8.41
CA GLY A 74 10.49 -13.92 -9.48
C GLY A 74 11.07 -15.32 -9.72
N TRP A 75 11.37 -16.05 -8.66
CA TRP A 75 11.83 -17.42 -8.73
C TRP A 75 10.72 -18.37 -9.21
N LEU A 76 9.51 -18.24 -8.66
CA LEU A 76 8.34 -19.03 -9.08
C LEU A 76 8.03 -18.83 -10.56
N ALA A 77 8.11 -17.60 -11.07
CA ALA A 77 7.87 -17.27 -12.47
C ALA A 77 8.89 -17.93 -13.41
N LYS A 78 10.17 -17.96 -13.03
CA LYS A 78 11.21 -18.68 -13.80
C LYS A 78 10.96 -20.19 -13.83
N ARG A 79 10.51 -20.76 -12.72
CA ARG A 79 10.33 -22.22 -12.56
C ARG A 79 9.05 -22.75 -13.18
N PHE A 80 7.94 -22.02 -13.07
CA PHE A 80 6.61 -22.49 -13.52
C PHE A 80 6.09 -21.75 -14.75
N GLY A 81 6.73 -20.65 -15.13
CA GLY A 81 6.28 -19.73 -16.17
C GLY A 81 5.44 -18.58 -15.61
N GLU A 82 5.55 -17.39 -16.21
CA GLU A 82 4.84 -16.19 -15.75
C GLU A 82 3.32 -16.32 -15.93
N VAL A 83 2.89 -16.84 -17.07
CA VAL A 83 1.46 -16.94 -17.40
C VAL A 83 0.77 -17.99 -16.55
N ARG A 84 1.36 -19.19 -16.42
CA ARG A 84 0.79 -20.26 -15.59
C ARG A 84 0.71 -19.81 -14.13
N LEU A 85 1.79 -19.22 -13.60
CA LEU A 85 1.81 -18.73 -12.22
C LEU A 85 0.74 -17.68 -12.00
N PHE A 86 0.58 -16.72 -12.90
CA PHE A 86 -0.46 -15.69 -12.80
C PHE A 86 -1.88 -16.29 -12.78
N LEU A 87 -2.16 -17.21 -13.71
CA LEU A 87 -3.48 -17.86 -13.81
C LEU A 87 -3.79 -18.70 -12.57
N VAL A 88 -2.84 -19.52 -12.10
CA VAL A 88 -3.02 -20.37 -10.92
C VAL A 88 -3.16 -19.52 -9.66
N SER A 89 -2.31 -18.51 -9.48
CA SER A 89 -2.39 -17.59 -8.32
C SER A 89 -3.72 -16.84 -8.29
N THR A 90 -4.17 -16.31 -9.43
CA THR A 90 -5.47 -15.62 -9.51
C THR A 90 -6.64 -16.57 -9.25
N PHE A 91 -6.60 -17.79 -9.80
CA PHE A 91 -7.63 -18.79 -9.56
C PHE A 91 -7.69 -19.23 -8.10
N LEU A 92 -6.55 -19.52 -7.48
CA LEU A 92 -6.47 -19.88 -6.07
C LEU A 92 -6.86 -18.72 -5.15
N PHE A 93 -6.59 -17.46 -5.57
CA PHE A 93 -7.09 -16.28 -4.86
C PHE A 93 -8.63 -16.24 -4.87
N VAL A 94 -9.27 -16.57 -5.99
CA VAL A 94 -10.73 -16.68 -6.08
C VAL A 94 -11.26 -17.76 -5.15
N VAL A 95 -10.64 -18.95 -5.15
CA VAL A 95 -11.07 -20.07 -4.30
C VAL A 95 -10.91 -19.71 -2.83
N SER A 96 -9.76 -19.15 -2.42
CA SER A 96 -9.54 -18.76 -1.03
C SER A 96 -10.44 -17.58 -0.61
N SER A 97 -10.75 -16.66 -1.52
CA SER A 97 -11.71 -15.60 -1.27
C SER A 97 -13.12 -16.16 -1.01
N TRP A 98 -13.56 -17.14 -1.81
CA TRP A 98 -14.80 -17.84 -1.56
C TRP A 98 -14.82 -18.55 -0.20
N LEU A 99 -13.73 -19.23 0.17
CA LEU A 99 -13.58 -19.87 1.49
C LEU A 99 -13.64 -18.85 2.63
N CYS A 100 -13.00 -17.68 2.48
CA CYS A 100 -13.10 -16.59 3.46
C CYS A 100 -14.57 -16.15 3.65
N GLY A 101 -15.32 -16.03 2.56
CA GLY A 101 -16.73 -15.59 2.62
C GLY A 101 -17.68 -16.57 3.31
N ILE A 102 -17.37 -17.86 3.37
CA ILE A 102 -18.15 -18.90 4.04
C ILE A 102 -17.58 -19.32 5.40
N ALA A 103 -16.55 -18.66 5.90
CA ALA A 103 -15.94 -19.00 7.17
C ALA A 103 -16.94 -18.80 8.33
N ASP A 104 -17.04 -19.79 9.21
CA ASP A 104 -17.96 -19.85 10.36
C ASP A 104 -17.24 -19.66 11.71
N SER A 105 -15.91 -19.51 11.67
CA SER A 105 -15.08 -19.24 12.85
C SER A 105 -13.91 -18.34 12.49
N LEU A 106 -13.39 -17.59 13.49
CA LEU A 106 -12.25 -16.70 13.30
C LEU A 106 -11.00 -17.47 12.87
N GLU A 107 -10.76 -18.63 13.45
CA GLU A 107 -9.60 -19.49 13.15
C GLU A 107 -9.63 -19.97 11.68
N ALA A 108 -10.80 -20.41 11.19
CA ALA A 108 -10.97 -20.82 9.80
C ALA A 108 -10.73 -19.62 8.87
N LEU A 109 -11.28 -18.45 9.20
CA LEU A 109 -11.08 -17.24 8.43
C LEU A 109 -9.59 -16.85 8.37
N ILE A 110 -8.86 -16.89 9.48
CA ILE A 110 -7.42 -16.59 9.54
C ILE A 110 -6.63 -17.57 8.66
N ILE A 111 -6.92 -18.87 8.73
CA ILE A 111 -6.25 -19.88 7.87
C ILE A 111 -6.51 -19.56 6.38
N PHE A 112 -7.75 -19.29 6.01
CA PHE A 112 -8.09 -18.95 4.63
C PHE A 112 -7.43 -17.65 4.17
N ARG A 113 -7.27 -16.67 5.06
CA ARG A 113 -6.54 -15.42 4.80
C ARG A 113 -5.04 -15.64 4.60
N VAL A 114 -4.41 -16.55 5.35
CA VAL A 114 -3.00 -16.95 5.11
C VAL A 114 -2.86 -17.53 3.70
N ILE A 115 -3.74 -18.48 3.31
CA ILE A 115 -3.71 -19.07 1.98
C ILE A 115 -3.94 -17.99 0.90
N GLN A 116 -4.93 -17.14 1.09
CA GLN A 116 -5.25 -16.05 0.17
C GLN A 116 -4.08 -15.08 0.01
N GLY A 117 -3.43 -14.66 1.11
CA GLY A 117 -2.25 -13.80 1.09
C GLY A 117 -1.07 -14.44 0.36
N ALA A 118 -0.81 -15.72 0.60
CA ALA A 118 0.28 -16.44 -0.06
C ALA A 118 0.09 -16.52 -1.58
N VAL A 119 -1.13 -16.74 -2.07
CA VAL A 119 -1.41 -16.78 -3.51
C VAL A 119 -1.62 -15.40 -4.14
N ALA A 120 -1.91 -14.38 -3.35
CA ALA A 120 -2.03 -13.00 -3.79
C ALA A 120 -0.69 -12.38 -4.21
N GLY A 121 0.41 -12.73 -3.51
CA GLY A 121 1.73 -12.11 -3.71
C GLY A 121 2.17 -12.02 -5.17
N PRO A 122 2.06 -13.07 -6.00
CA PRO A 122 2.43 -13.04 -7.40
C PRO A 122 1.54 -12.17 -8.30
N VAL A 123 0.29 -11.87 -7.95
CA VAL A 123 -0.69 -11.27 -8.85
C VAL A 123 -0.27 -9.88 -9.34
N ILE A 124 0.13 -8.98 -8.44
CA ILE A 124 0.54 -7.60 -8.80
C ILE A 124 1.85 -7.59 -9.62
N PRO A 125 2.95 -8.23 -9.18
CA PRO A 125 4.20 -8.24 -9.94
C PRO A 125 4.06 -8.88 -11.32
N LEU A 126 3.31 -9.98 -11.42
CA LEU A 126 3.11 -10.67 -12.70
C LEU A 126 2.18 -9.91 -13.63
N SER A 127 1.10 -9.28 -13.10
CA SER A 127 0.26 -8.42 -13.94
C SER A 127 1.08 -7.31 -14.59
N GLN A 128 2.00 -6.70 -13.84
CA GLN A 128 2.92 -5.67 -14.33
C GLN A 128 3.93 -6.23 -15.36
N SER A 129 4.57 -7.37 -15.06
CA SER A 129 5.53 -8.02 -15.96
C SER A 129 4.87 -8.46 -17.26
N LEU A 130 3.73 -9.16 -17.19
CA LEU A 130 2.98 -9.62 -18.36
C LEU A 130 2.52 -8.46 -19.23
N LEU A 131 2.13 -7.34 -18.63
CA LEU A 131 1.77 -6.14 -19.34
C LEU A 131 2.96 -5.59 -20.12
N LEU A 132 4.12 -5.42 -19.46
CA LEU A 132 5.32 -4.88 -20.09
C LEU A 132 5.90 -5.80 -21.19
N ASN A 133 5.85 -7.12 -20.97
CA ASN A 133 6.40 -8.10 -21.92
C ASN A 133 5.56 -8.29 -23.20
N ASN A 134 4.23 -8.08 -23.12
CA ASN A 134 3.31 -8.32 -24.22
C ASN A 134 2.92 -7.06 -25.01
N TYR A 135 3.31 -5.87 -24.53
CA TYR A 135 2.95 -4.60 -25.15
C TYR A 135 4.04 -4.07 -26.10
N PRO A 136 3.63 -3.43 -27.22
CA PRO A 136 4.55 -2.64 -28.03
C PRO A 136 5.19 -1.54 -27.18
N PRO A 137 6.49 -1.25 -27.35
CA PRO A 137 7.20 -0.25 -26.55
C PRO A 137 6.49 1.10 -26.45
N GLU A 138 5.90 1.56 -27.56
CA GLU A 138 5.22 2.86 -27.69
C GLU A 138 3.92 2.95 -26.85
N LYS A 139 3.32 1.80 -26.53
CA LYS A 139 2.05 1.70 -25.79
C LYS A 139 2.21 1.27 -24.34
N ARG A 140 3.42 0.88 -23.91
CA ARG A 140 3.70 0.44 -22.52
C ARG A 140 3.34 1.49 -21.48
N GLY A 141 3.65 2.76 -21.78
CA GLY A 141 3.33 3.87 -20.88
C GLY A 141 1.83 4.02 -20.64
N MET A 142 1.01 3.91 -21.68
CA MET A 142 -0.45 3.98 -21.55
C MET A 142 -1.00 2.78 -20.76
N ALA A 143 -0.49 1.59 -21.01
CA ALA A 143 -0.90 0.38 -20.30
C ALA A 143 -0.54 0.44 -18.80
N LEU A 144 0.69 0.88 -18.47
CA LEU A 144 1.11 1.12 -17.09
C LEU A 144 0.30 2.22 -16.40
N ALA A 145 -0.11 3.25 -17.14
CA ALA A 145 -0.94 4.31 -16.58
C ALA A 145 -2.32 3.79 -16.15
N PHE A 146 -2.99 2.97 -16.99
CA PHE A 146 -4.24 2.31 -16.63
C PHE A 146 -4.07 1.33 -15.46
N TRP A 147 -3.01 0.52 -15.50
CA TRP A 147 -2.69 -0.40 -14.42
C TRP A 147 -2.41 0.33 -13.10
N SER A 148 -1.62 1.40 -13.12
CA SER A 148 -1.30 2.19 -11.93
C SER A 148 -2.52 2.90 -11.33
N MET A 149 -3.46 3.33 -12.18
CA MET A 149 -4.72 3.94 -11.75
C MET A 149 -5.50 3.00 -10.81
N THR A 150 -5.49 1.69 -11.06
CA THR A 150 -6.22 0.72 -10.23
C THR A 150 -5.68 0.64 -8.80
N ILE A 151 -4.36 0.81 -8.61
CA ILE A 151 -3.72 0.81 -7.29
C ILE A 151 -4.19 2.00 -6.44
N VAL A 152 -4.49 3.13 -7.09
CA VAL A 152 -4.95 4.36 -6.39
C VAL A 152 -6.44 4.34 -6.13
N VAL A 153 -7.20 3.82 -7.10
CA VAL A 153 -8.67 3.84 -7.06
C VAL A 153 -9.22 2.77 -6.12
N ALA A 154 -8.59 1.60 -6.06
CA ALA A 154 -9.06 0.49 -5.23
C ALA A 154 -9.15 0.83 -3.72
N PRO A 155 -8.15 1.49 -3.08
CA PRO A 155 -8.25 1.87 -1.67
C PRO A 155 -9.38 2.85 -1.36
N ILE A 156 -9.82 3.62 -2.34
CA ILE A 156 -10.94 4.56 -2.18
C ILE A 156 -12.27 3.81 -2.11
N PHE A 157 -12.43 2.81 -3.01
CA PHE A 157 -13.64 1.99 -3.04
C PHE A 157 -13.73 1.04 -1.84
N GLY A 158 -12.61 0.61 -1.26
CA GLY A 158 -12.56 -0.32 -0.14
C GLY A 158 -13.47 0.09 1.03
N PRO A 159 -13.22 1.22 1.69
CA PRO A 159 -14.05 1.68 2.80
C PRO A 159 -15.53 1.91 2.43
N ILE A 160 -15.80 2.46 1.26
CA ILE A 160 -17.16 2.76 0.80
C ILE A 160 -17.96 1.46 0.60
N LEU A 161 -17.40 0.53 -0.19
CA LEU A 161 -18.05 -0.75 -0.47
C LEU A 161 -18.08 -1.66 0.77
N GLY A 162 -16.99 -1.69 1.54
CA GLY A 162 -16.86 -2.52 2.73
C GLY A 162 -17.85 -2.13 3.81
N GLY A 163 -17.98 -0.84 4.09
CA GLY A 163 -18.95 -0.32 5.03
C GLY A 163 -20.38 -0.63 4.57
N TRP A 164 -20.71 -0.30 3.32
CA TRP A 164 -22.06 -0.55 2.79
C TRP A 164 -22.44 -2.04 2.79
N ILE A 165 -21.53 -2.93 2.37
CA ILE A 165 -21.77 -4.38 2.34
C ILE A 165 -21.95 -4.93 3.75
N SER A 166 -21.09 -4.56 4.68
CA SER A 166 -21.10 -5.05 6.06
C SER A 166 -22.35 -4.58 6.81
N ASP A 167 -22.81 -3.34 6.55
CA ASP A 167 -23.95 -2.75 7.23
C ASP A 167 -25.32 -3.24 6.68
N ASN A 168 -25.38 -3.58 5.37
CA ASN A 168 -26.66 -3.81 4.69
C ASN A 168 -26.90 -5.26 4.23
N ILE A 169 -25.84 -6.09 4.11
CA ILE A 169 -25.96 -7.45 3.60
C ILE A 169 -25.39 -8.44 4.62
N HIS A 170 -24.13 -8.78 4.48
CA HIS A 170 -23.34 -9.67 5.35
C HIS A 170 -21.87 -9.49 5.02
N TRP A 171 -21.00 -9.46 6.02
CA TRP A 171 -19.57 -9.23 5.81
C TRP A 171 -18.90 -10.22 4.82
N GLY A 172 -19.37 -11.47 4.74
CA GLY A 172 -18.83 -12.47 3.80
C GLY A 172 -18.84 -12.00 2.34
N TRP A 173 -19.76 -11.10 1.96
CA TRP A 173 -19.83 -10.57 0.60
C TRP A 173 -18.63 -9.69 0.21
N ILE A 174 -17.90 -9.13 1.17
CA ILE A 174 -16.64 -8.41 0.86
C ILE A 174 -15.61 -9.34 0.17
N PHE A 175 -15.69 -10.63 0.45
CA PHE A 175 -14.86 -11.66 -0.19
C PHE A 175 -15.52 -12.22 -1.45
N PHE A 176 -16.83 -12.44 -1.47
CA PHE A 176 -17.54 -13.00 -2.62
C PHE A 176 -17.49 -12.10 -3.85
N ILE A 177 -17.36 -10.78 -3.73
CA ILE A 177 -17.22 -9.87 -4.88
C ILE A 177 -15.97 -10.18 -5.72
N ASN A 178 -14.94 -10.78 -5.14
CA ASN A 178 -13.72 -11.18 -5.83
C ASN A 178 -13.96 -12.38 -6.78
N VAL A 179 -14.95 -13.21 -6.49
CA VAL A 179 -15.19 -14.46 -7.24
C VAL A 179 -15.54 -14.20 -8.71
N PRO A 180 -16.60 -13.44 -9.05
CA PRO A 180 -16.92 -13.17 -10.44
C PRO A 180 -15.83 -12.40 -11.16
N ILE A 181 -15.17 -11.44 -10.48
CA ILE A 181 -14.10 -10.62 -11.04
C ILE A 181 -12.90 -11.49 -11.39
N GLY A 182 -12.43 -12.30 -10.45
CA GLY A 182 -11.25 -13.13 -10.64
C GLY A 182 -11.47 -14.24 -11.67
N LEU A 183 -12.66 -14.86 -11.73
CA LEU A 183 -12.99 -15.82 -12.80
C LEU A 183 -12.94 -15.19 -14.17
N LEU A 184 -13.46 -13.97 -14.32
CA LEU A 184 -13.40 -13.22 -15.58
C LEU A 184 -11.96 -12.91 -15.97
N VAL A 185 -11.12 -12.50 -15.02
CA VAL A 185 -9.68 -12.25 -15.22
C VAL A 185 -8.98 -13.52 -15.70
N VAL A 186 -9.20 -14.66 -15.03
CA VAL A 186 -8.60 -15.95 -15.41
C VAL A 186 -9.01 -16.35 -16.82
N LEU A 187 -10.29 -16.27 -17.17
CA LEU A 187 -10.81 -16.65 -18.49
C LEU A 187 -10.21 -15.79 -19.61
N ILE A 188 -10.20 -14.45 -19.43
CA ILE A 188 -9.64 -13.53 -20.45
C ILE A 188 -8.14 -13.75 -20.58
N SER A 189 -7.41 -13.82 -19.46
CA SER A 189 -5.96 -13.98 -19.48
C SER A 189 -5.55 -15.32 -20.05
N TRP A 190 -6.25 -16.41 -19.73
CA TRP A 190 -6.00 -17.74 -20.31
C TRP A 190 -6.20 -17.73 -21.83
N LYS A 191 -7.30 -17.13 -22.31
CA LYS A 191 -7.59 -17.07 -23.76
C LYS A 191 -6.54 -16.28 -24.53
N ILE A 192 -5.99 -15.20 -23.96
CA ILE A 192 -5.06 -14.30 -24.66
C ILE A 192 -3.60 -14.74 -24.44
N LEU A 193 -3.23 -15.15 -23.24
CA LEU A 193 -1.84 -15.44 -22.86
C LEU A 193 -1.51 -16.94 -22.82
N GLY A 194 -2.47 -17.84 -22.83
CA GLY A 194 -2.25 -19.27 -22.61
C GLY A 194 -1.22 -19.96 -23.53
N SER A 195 -1.01 -19.40 -24.72
CA SER A 195 0.03 -19.87 -25.67
C SER A 195 1.35 -19.08 -25.61
N ARG A 196 1.45 -18.08 -24.72
CA ARG A 196 2.55 -17.10 -24.64
C ARG A 196 3.39 -17.26 -23.37
N GLU A 197 3.65 -18.51 -22.98
CA GLU A 197 4.40 -18.78 -21.76
C GLU A 197 5.85 -18.31 -21.88
N SER A 198 6.39 -17.79 -20.78
CA SER A 198 7.81 -17.46 -20.65
C SER A 198 8.68 -18.73 -20.65
N GLU A 199 9.96 -18.57 -20.93
CA GLU A 199 10.91 -19.66 -20.85
C GLU A 199 10.98 -20.21 -19.41
N ILE A 200 10.80 -21.54 -19.28
CA ILE A 200 10.84 -22.23 -17.99
C ILE A 200 12.27 -22.69 -17.73
N VAL A 201 12.85 -22.23 -16.65
CA VAL A 201 14.20 -22.61 -16.22
C VAL A 201 14.11 -23.38 -14.91
N HIS A 202 14.52 -24.65 -14.94
CA HIS A 202 14.51 -25.51 -13.75
C HIS A 202 15.71 -25.18 -12.86
N GLN A 203 15.55 -24.18 -11.98
CA GLN A 203 16.54 -23.87 -10.95
C GLN A 203 16.19 -24.60 -9.63
N PRO A 204 17.20 -25.06 -8.88
CA PRO A 204 16.97 -25.61 -7.55
C PRO A 204 16.37 -24.55 -6.61
N ILE A 205 15.68 -25.01 -5.58
CA ILE A 205 15.16 -24.09 -4.54
C ILE A 205 16.30 -23.78 -3.58
N ASP A 206 16.58 -22.48 -3.41
CA ASP A 206 17.38 -22.00 -2.30
C ASP A 206 16.56 -22.10 -1.00
N LYS A 207 16.79 -23.19 -0.25
CA LYS A 207 16.06 -23.45 0.99
C LYS A 207 16.47 -22.51 2.11
N VAL A 208 17.73 -22.06 2.12
CA VAL A 208 18.27 -21.20 3.16
C VAL A 208 17.73 -19.80 2.97
N GLY A 209 17.82 -19.24 1.76
CA GLY A 209 17.23 -17.94 1.43
C GLY A 209 15.73 -17.92 1.69
N LEU A 210 14.99 -19.00 1.35
CA LEU A 210 13.56 -19.10 1.63
C LEU A 210 13.25 -19.04 3.13
N VAL A 211 13.96 -19.79 3.97
CA VAL A 211 13.74 -19.77 5.43
C VAL A 211 14.08 -18.40 6.00
N LEU A 212 15.20 -17.81 5.60
CA LEU A 212 15.60 -16.46 6.05
C LEU A 212 14.59 -15.39 5.63
N LEU A 213 14.07 -15.50 4.41
CA LEU A 213 13.03 -14.59 3.89
C LEU A 213 11.73 -14.71 4.71
N VAL A 214 11.25 -15.95 4.91
CA VAL A 214 10.00 -16.22 5.66
C VAL A 214 10.11 -15.70 7.09
N LEU A 215 11.20 -16.01 7.77
CA LEU A 215 11.41 -15.56 9.15
C LEU A 215 11.66 -14.07 9.22
N GLY A 216 12.51 -13.52 8.35
CA GLY A 216 12.86 -12.09 8.37
C GLY A 216 11.68 -11.20 8.04
N VAL A 217 11.00 -11.45 6.92
CA VAL A 217 9.85 -10.64 6.50
C VAL A 217 8.63 -10.92 7.37
N GLY A 218 8.40 -12.18 7.75
CA GLY A 218 7.28 -12.57 8.62
C GLY A 218 7.36 -11.91 10.00
N CYS A 219 8.52 -12.01 10.67
CA CYS A 219 8.73 -11.37 11.97
C CYS A 219 8.67 -9.84 11.87
N LEU A 220 9.22 -9.24 10.80
CA LEU A 220 9.13 -7.80 10.58
C LEU A 220 7.69 -7.34 10.42
N GLN A 221 6.90 -8.02 9.60
CA GLN A 221 5.51 -7.66 9.37
C GLN A 221 4.67 -7.84 10.64
N LEU A 222 4.85 -8.96 11.37
CA LEU A 222 4.18 -9.17 12.66
C LEU A 222 4.54 -8.08 13.67
N MET A 223 5.83 -7.73 13.78
CA MET A 223 6.27 -6.64 14.65
C MET A 223 5.60 -5.31 14.29
N LEU A 224 5.49 -4.98 13.00
CA LEU A 224 4.88 -3.73 12.54
C LEU A 224 3.37 -3.71 12.80
N ASP A 225 2.68 -4.83 12.61
CA ASP A 225 1.22 -4.93 12.78
C ASP A 225 0.81 -4.99 14.26
N GLN A 226 1.56 -5.75 15.09
CA GLN A 226 1.24 -5.96 16.51
C GLN A 226 1.92 -4.94 17.44
N GLY A 227 2.90 -4.21 16.94
CA GLY A 227 3.73 -3.33 17.77
C GLY A 227 2.94 -2.35 18.59
N ARG A 228 1.88 -1.76 18.02
CA ARG A 228 1.01 -0.82 18.74
C ARG A 228 0.20 -1.50 19.85
N GLU A 229 -0.39 -2.67 19.60
CA GLU A 229 -1.24 -3.37 20.56
C GLU A 229 -0.44 -3.88 21.76
N GLN A 230 0.83 -4.18 21.55
CA GLN A 230 1.75 -4.72 22.57
C GLN A 230 2.73 -3.69 23.13
N ASP A 231 2.45 -2.39 22.96
CA ASP A 231 3.29 -1.30 23.48
C ASP A 231 4.76 -1.34 23.00
N TRP A 232 4.96 -1.75 21.76
CA TRP A 232 6.24 -1.75 21.05
C TRP A 232 7.37 -2.43 21.85
N PHE A 233 8.51 -1.76 22.00
CA PHE A 233 9.71 -2.31 22.64
C PHE A 233 9.59 -2.45 24.18
N ASN A 234 8.43 -2.21 24.76
CA ASN A 234 8.13 -2.59 26.14
C ASN A 234 7.69 -4.07 26.23
N SER A 235 7.31 -4.70 25.10
CA SER A 235 6.96 -6.11 25.01
C SER A 235 8.16 -6.96 24.60
N ASN A 236 8.41 -8.03 25.37
CA ASN A 236 9.45 -9.01 25.03
C ASN A 236 9.17 -9.72 23.68
N GLU A 237 7.91 -9.93 23.32
CA GLU A 237 7.53 -10.54 22.05
C GLU A 237 7.94 -9.66 20.87
N ILE A 238 7.67 -8.36 20.95
CA ILE A 238 8.06 -7.40 19.91
C ILE A 238 9.57 -7.28 19.78
N ILE A 239 10.29 -7.30 20.92
CA ILE A 239 11.77 -7.30 20.90
C ILE A 239 12.31 -8.56 20.20
N ILE A 240 11.76 -9.73 20.51
CA ILE A 240 12.18 -10.98 19.87
C ILE A 240 11.90 -10.94 18.37
N LEU A 241 10.70 -10.50 17.95
CA LEU A 241 10.34 -10.34 16.54
C LEU A 241 11.30 -9.38 15.84
N ALA A 242 11.63 -8.25 16.46
CA ALA A 242 12.58 -7.27 15.92
C ALA A 242 13.97 -7.86 15.72
N VAL A 243 14.51 -8.55 16.74
CA VAL A 243 15.85 -9.17 16.68
C VAL A 243 15.88 -10.25 15.60
N VAL A 244 14.89 -11.14 15.57
CA VAL A 244 14.81 -12.21 14.55
C VAL A 244 14.69 -11.60 13.16
N ALA A 245 13.85 -10.59 12.97
CA ALA A 245 13.68 -9.90 11.69
C ALA A 245 15.00 -9.30 11.21
N VAL A 246 15.69 -8.53 12.05
CA VAL A 246 16.97 -7.88 11.69
C VAL A 246 18.04 -8.91 11.36
N VAL A 247 18.22 -9.92 12.22
CA VAL A 247 19.24 -10.97 12.01
C VAL A 247 18.96 -11.75 10.72
N CYS A 248 17.70 -12.20 10.51
CA CYS A 248 17.34 -12.96 9.31
C CYS A 248 17.43 -12.14 8.04
N LEU A 249 17.04 -10.84 8.05
CA LEU A 249 17.13 -9.98 6.87
C LEU A 249 18.58 -9.65 6.51
N ILE A 250 19.45 -9.40 7.50
CA ILE A 250 20.89 -9.20 7.25
C ILE A 250 21.50 -10.49 6.70
N ALA A 251 21.21 -11.64 7.32
CA ALA A 251 21.67 -12.92 6.85
C ALA A 251 21.16 -13.26 5.43
N LEU A 252 19.90 -12.91 5.13
CA LEU A 252 19.31 -13.05 3.79
C LEU A 252 20.11 -12.25 2.75
N VAL A 253 20.37 -10.97 3.01
CA VAL A 253 21.13 -10.13 2.06
C VAL A 253 22.52 -10.71 1.81
N ILE A 254 23.23 -11.15 2.87
CA ILE A 254 24.56 -11.77 2.73
C ILE A 254 24.47 -13.06 1.93
N TRP A 255 23.47 -13.90 2.20
CA TRP A 255 23.25 -15.17 1.53
C TRP A 255 22.96 -14.99 0.05
N GLU A 256 22.00 -14.13 -0.30
CA GLU A 256 21.58 -13.84 -1.68
C GLU A 256 22.69 -13.19 -2.54
N LEU A 257 23.70 -12.56 -1.90
CA LEU A 257 24.88 -12.06 -2.58
C LEU A 257 25.92 -13.15 -2.88
N THR A 258 25.85 -14.29 -2.21
CA THR A 258 26.84 -15.38 -2.29
C THR A 258 26.30 -16.63 -2.99
N ASP A 259 24.99 -16.80 -3.09
CA ASP A 259 24.37 -17.96 -3.74
C ASP A 259 24.31 -17.78 -5.27
N ASP A 260 24.58 -18.88 -5.99
CA ASP A 260 24.53 -18.91 -7.47
C ASP A 260 23.08 -18.87 -8.02
N ASN A 261 22.08 -19.27 -7.22
CA ASN A 261 20.67 -19.35 -7.60
C ASN A 261 19.75 -18.63 -6.61
N PRO A 262 19.96 -17.32 -6.39
CA PRO A 262 19.24 -16.57 -5.37
C PRO A 262 17.72 -16.53 -5.63
N ILE A 263 16.92 -16.56 -4.55
CA ILE A 263 15.46 -16.35 -4.61
C ILE A 263 15.17 -14.89 -4.97
N VAL A 264 15.92 -13.97 -4.35
CA VAL A 264 15.80 -12.53 -4.59
C VAL A 264 17.01 -12.04 -5.37
N ASP A 265 16.83 -11.68 -6.63
CA ASP A 265 17.92 -11.23 -7.52
C ASP A 265 18.42 -9.83 -7.12
N ILE A 266 19.31 -9.78 -6.11
CA ILE A 266 19.93 -8.53 -5.65
C ILE A 266 20.82 -7.90 -6.73
N SER A 267 21.26 -8.67 -7.75
CA SER A 267 22.05 -8.13 -8.86
C SER A 267 21.35 -7.02 -9.64
N LEU A 268 20.02 -6.93 -9.54
CA LEU A 268 19.23 -5.86 -10.14
C LEU A 268 19.63 -4.46 -9.65
N PHE A 269 20.13 -4.34 -8.42
CA PHE A 269 20.62 -3.08 -7.88
C PHE A 269 21.90 -2.57 -8.53
N HIS A 270 22.61 -3.36 -9.35
CA HIS A 270 23.67 -2.85 -10.19
C HIS A 270 23.14 -1.90 -11.29
N SER A 271 21.87 -2.04 -11.66
CA SER A 271 21.21 -1.05 -12.52
C SER A 271 20.94 0.23 -11.73
N ARG A 272 21.57 1.33 -12.15
CA ARG A 272 21.41 2.64 -11.50
C ARG A 272 19.94 3.09 -11.46
N ASN A 273 19.20 2.91 -12.56
CA ASN A 273 17.81 3.30 -12.65
C ASN A 273 16.92 2.46 -11.71
N PHE A 274 17.23 1.17 -11.60
CA PHE A 274 16.51 0.29 -10.68
C PHE A 274 16.74 0.72 -9.22
N SER A 275 18.00 0.95 -8.82
CA SER A 275 18.35 1.37 -7.46
C SER A 275 17.72 2.70 -7.08
N VAL A 276 17.86 3.73 -7.94
CA VAL A 276 17.29 5.05 -7.70
C VAL A 276 15.75 4.98 -7.67
N GLY A 277 15.16 4.24 -8.60
CA GLY A 277 13.71 4.08 -8.66
C GLY A 277 13.14 3.33 -7.46
N CYS A 278 13.76 2.24 -7.02
CA CYS A 278 13.37 1.52 -5.81
C CYS A 278 13.48 2.40 -4.56
N LEU A 279 14.57 3.15 -4.41
CA LEU A 279 14.76 4.06 -3.28
C LEU A 279 13.69 5.16 -3.26
N CYS A 280 13.47 5.84 -4.40
CA CYS A 280 12.44 6.88 -4.50
C CYS A 280 11.05 6.32 -4.23
N THR A 281 10.71 5.16 -4.79
CA THR A 281 9.39 4.54 -4.60
C THR A 281 9.19 4.13 -3.16
N SER A 282 10.17 3.47 -2.54
CA SER A 282 10.06 3.00 -1.17
C SER A 282 9.88 4.16 -0.19
N LEU A 283 10.71 5.20 -0.28
CA LEU A 283 10.58 6.36 0.60
C LEU A 283 9.29 7.15 0.35
N ALA A 284 8.90 7.32 -0.92
CA ALA A 284 7.64 7.99 -1.24
C ALA A 284 6.42 7.19 -0.76
N PHE A 285 6.43 5.85 -0.86
CA PHE A 285 5.36 4.99 -0.34
C PHE A 285 5.29 4.98 1.17
N LEU A 286 6.43 5.00 1.86
CA LEU A 286 6.50 5.12 3.31
C LEU A 286 5.73 6.37 3.76
N ILE A 287 5.99 7.52 3.13
CA ILE A 287 5.34 8.79 3.47
C ILE A 287 3.87 8.80 3.03
N TYR A 288 3.59 8.37 1.79
CA TYR A 288 2.25 8.41 1.20
C TYR A 288 1.26 7.53 1.96
N LEU A 289 1.58 6.24 2.20
CA LEU A 289 0.68 5.31 2.89
C LEU A 289 0.48 5.69 4.35
N GLY A 290 1.49 6.27 5.01
CA GLY A 290 1.30 6.86 6.32
C GLY A 290 0.16 7.89 6.34
N SER A 291 0.13 8.79 5.36
CA SER A 291 -0.93 9.80 5.26
C SER A 291 -2.29 9.23 4.87
N VAL A 292 -2.31 8.18 4.03
CA VAL A 292 -3.56 7.50 3.64
C VAL A 292 -4.27 6.89 4.85
N VAL A 293 -3.50 6.41 5.82
CA VAL A 293 -4.04 5.87 7.08
C VAL A 293 -4.35 6.98 8.10
N LEU A 294 -3.49 7.99 8.19
CA LEU A 294 -3.62 9.06 9.19
C LEU A 294 -4.88 9.90 9.01
N ILE A 295 -5.22 10.26 7.77
CA ILE A 295 -6.37 11.15 7.50
C ILE A 295 -7.70 10.54 7.94
N PRO A 296 -8.08 9.31 7.54
CA PRO A 296 -9.30 8.70 8.04
C PRO A 296 -9.32 8.48 9.55
N LEU A 297 -8.18 8.14 10.16
CA LEU A 297 -8.08 7.99 11.61
C LEU A 297 -8.33 9.32 12.33
N LEU A 298 -7.70 10.42 11.87
CA LEU A 298 -7.91 11.76 12.41
C LEU A 298 -9.39 12.16 12.33
N LEU A 299 -10.02 11.97 11.16
CA LEU A 299 -11.43 12.32 10.95
C LEU A 299 -12.38 11.51 11.84
N GLN A 300 -12.12 10.23 12.03
CA GLN A 300 -12.97 9.38 12.85
C GLN A 300 -12.76 9.61 14.35
N GLN A 301 -11.51 9.71 14.82
CA GLN A 301 -11.21 9.81 16.26
C GLN A 301 -11.41 11.22 16.81
N VAL A 302 -11.07 12.26 16.05
CA VAL A 302 -11.10 13.64 16.52
C VAL A 302 -12.36 14.37 16.09
N PHE A 303 -12.78 14.19 14.83
CA PHE A 303 -13.94 14.89 14.27
C PHE A 303 -15.22 14.05 14.27
N HIS A 304 -15.15 12.81 14.80
CA HIS A 304 -16.29 11.89 14.91
C HIS A 304 -17.04 11.61 13.59
N TYR A 305 -16.32 11.66 12.47
CA TYR A 305 -16.85 11.25 11.17
C TYR A 305 -17.12 9.74 11.18
N THR A 306 -18.20 9.32 10.51
CA THR A 306 -18.36 7.91 10.20
C THR A 306 -17.30 7.45 9.20
N ALA A 307 -17.02 6.15 9.14
CA ALA A 307 -16.08 5.59 8.18
C ALA A 307 -16.41 6.00 6.73
N THR A 308 -17.69 6.04 6.39
CA THR A 308 -18.20 6.47 5.07
C THR A 308 -17.84 7.93 4.79
N TRP A 309 -18.09 8.85 5.71
CA TRP A 309 -17.77 10.28 5.54
C TRP A 309 -16.26 10.54 5.50
N ALA A 310 -15.48 9.82 6.31
CA ALA A 310 -14.01 9.87 6.27
C ALA A 310 -13.46 9.38 4.91
N GLY A 311 -14.03 8.28 4.38
CA GLY A 311 -13.71 7.77 3.05
C GLY A 311 -14.09 8.74 1.93
N LEU A 312 -15.27 9.37 2.01
CA LEU A 312 -15.70 10.40 1.05
C LEU A 312 -14.80 11.62 1.07
N ALA A 313 -14.34 12.09 2.24
CA ALA A 313 -13.40 13.20 2.36
C ALA A 313 -12.01 12.87 1.77
N ALA A 314 -11.59 11.60 1.86
CA ALA A 314 -10.35 11.12 1.27
C ALA A 314 -10.45 10.84 -0.25
N SER A 315 -11.64 10.54 -0.77
CA SER A 315 -11.88 10.07 -2.15
C SER A 315 -11.48 11.03 -3.28
N PRO A 316 -11.48 12.36 -3.14
CA PRO A 316 -11.13 13.27 -4.24
C PRO A 316 -9.71 13.08 -4.81
N VAL A 317 -8.81 12.43 -4.06
CA VAL A 317 -7.46 12.07 -4.54
C VAL A 317 -7.49 11.18 -5.79
N GLY A 318 -8.55 10.41 -6.01
CA GLY A 318 -8.70 9.52 -7.17
C GLY A 318 -9.14 10.24 -8.46
N LEU A 319 -9.66 11.46 -8.39
CA LEU A 319 -10.25 12.13 -9.55
C LEU A 319 -9.20 12.44 -10.64
N PHE A 320 -8.10 13.07 -10.27
CA PHE A 320 -7.04 13.40 -11.25
C PHE A 320 -6.34 12.15 -11.83
N PRO A 321 -6.02 11.10 -11.07
CA PRO A 321 -5.52 9.86 -11.67
C PRO A 321 -6.44 9.27 -12.74
N ILE A 322 -7.74 9.27 -12.52
CA ILE A 322 -8.70 8.79 -13.53
C ILE A 322 -8.65 9.62 -14.81
N LEU A 323 -8.55 10.94 -14.69
CA LEU A 323 -8.57 11.85 -15.83
C LEU A 323 -7.22 11.99 -16.53
N LEU A 324 -6.13 12.09 -15.76
CA LEU A 324 -4.81 12.45 -16.28
C LEU A 324 -3.91 11.25 -16.60
N SER A 325 -4.07 10.09 -15.92
CA SER A 325 -3.19 8.94 -16.20
C SER A 325 -3.23 8.49 -17.67
N PRO A 326 -4.38 8.43 -18.36
CA PRO A 326 -4.40 8.12 -19.79
C PRO A 326 -3.65 9.16 -20.65
N ILE A 327 -3.72 10.43 -20.27
CA ILE A 327 -3.04 11.53 -20.97
C ILE A 327 -1.53 11.42 -20.76
N ILE A 328 -1.10 11.24 -19.54
CA ILE A 328 0.32 11.05 -19.18
C ILE A 328 0.86 9.79 -19.85
N GLY A 329 0.11 8.67 -19.84
CA GLY A 329 0.50 7.44 -20.52
C GLY A 329 0.66 7.59 -22.03
N ARG A 330 -0.16 8.44 -22.68
CA ARG A 330 -0.10 8.68 -24.12
C ARG A 330 1.02 9.67 -24.52
N PHE A 331 1.24 10.70 -23.75
CA PHE A 331 2.17 11.79 -24.09
C PHE A 331 3.46 11.78 -23.30
N GLY A 332 3.53 10.99 -22.20
CA GLY A 332 4.66 10.98 -21.28
C GLY A 332 5.98 10.58 -21.94
N TYR A 333 5.94 9.75 -23.02
CA TYR A 333 7.16 9.38 -23.77
C TYR A 333 7.87 10.56 -24.42
N LYS A 334 7.18 11.70 -24.61
CA LYS A 334 7.74 12.95 -25.17
C LYS A 334 8.42 13.83 -24.13
N ILE A 335 8.23 13.52 -22.85
CA ILE A 335 8.73 14.31 -21.72
C ILE A 335 9.69 13.44 -20.93
N ASP A 336 10.76 14.06 -20.41
CA ASP A 336 11.64 13.33 -19.47
C ASP A 336 10.84 12.89 -18.24
N MET A 337 10.80 11.59 -17.99
CA MET A 337 10.05 11.00 -16.87
C MET A 337 10.45 11.59 -15.51
N ARG A 338 11.70 12.07 -15.36
CA ARG A 338 12.16 12.72 -14.14
C ARG A 338 11.41 14.04 -13.86
N ILE A 339 11.05 14.77 -14.93
CA ILE A 339 10.28 16.03 -14.79
C ILE A 339 8.89 15.72 -14.22
N LEU A 340 8.22 14.67 -14.72
CA LEU A 340 6.90 14.27 -14.22
C LEU A 340 6.96 13.86 -12.73
N VAL A 341 7.99 13.07 -12.34
CA VAL A 341 8.20 12.70 -10.95
C VAL A 341 8.55 13.93 -10.09
N THR A 342 9.34 14.85 -10.61
CA THR A 342 9.66 16.12 -9.92
C THR A 342 8.39 16.94 -9.65
N ILE A 343 7.51 17.08 -10.64
CA ILE A 343 6.21 17.77 -10.48
C ILE A 343 5.39 17.04 -9.40
N SER A 344 5.35 15.70 -9.44
CA SER A 344 4.65 14.92 -8.44
C SER A 344 5.16 15.21 -7.02
N PHE A 345 6.47 15.15 -6.80
CA PHE A 345 7.06 15.39 -5.48
C PHE A 345 6.85 16.82 -4.98
N ILE A 346 6.91 17.81 -5.87
CA ILE A 346 6.59 19.21 -5.53
C ILE A 346 5.14 19.33 -5.09
N VAL A 347 4.19 18.75 -5.84
CA VAL A 347 2.76 18.83 -5.49
C VAL A 347 2.48 18.07 -4.20
N TYR A 348 3.11 16.91 -3.96
CA TYR A 348 3.04 16.22 -2.67
C TYR A 348 3.55 17.12 -1.53
N ALA A 349 4.73 17.73 -1.68
CA ALA A 349 5.28 18.61 -0.66
C ALA A 349 4.35 19.81 -0.36
N ILE A 350 3.79 20.42 -1.40
CA ILE A 350 2.83 21.54 -1.26
C ILE A 350 1.57 21.07 -0.51
N THR A 351 0.99 19.93 -0.88
CA THR A 351 -0.26 19.44 -0.27
C THR A 351 -0.07 19.00 1.17
N PHE A 352 1.07 18.39 1.49
CA PHE A 352 1.42 18.03 2.86
C PHE A 352 1.69 19.28 3.72
N TYR A 353 2.44 20.25 3.20
CA TYR A 353 2.65 21.52 3.90
C TYR A 353 1.33 22.29 4.09
N TRP A 354 0.46 22.30 3.08
CA TRP A 354 -0.87 22.90 3.20
C TRP A 354 -1.64 22.32 4.39
N ARG A 355 -1.74 21.01 4.51
CA ARG A 355 -2.38 20.37 5.67
C ARG A 355 -1.72 20.73 6.98
N ALA A 356 -0.38 20.72 7.02
CA ALA A 356 0.38 21.03 8.22
C ALA A 356 0.08 22.44 8.81
N VAL A 357 -0.35 23.39 7.97
CA VAL A 357 -0.61 24.77 8.40
C VAL A 357 -2.10 25.13 8.48
N THR A 358 -2.99 24.30 7.91
CA THR A 358 -4.44 24.62 7.85
C THR A 358 -5.32 23.68 8.66
N PHE A 359 -4.83 22.51 9.10
CA PHE A 359 -5.65 21.61 9.89
C PHE A 359 -5.77 22.13 11.32
N GLU A 360 -7.00 22.45 11.69
CA GLU A 360 -7.38 23.04 12.98
C GLU A 360 -8.73 22.44 13.44
N PRO A 361 -9.14 22.64 14.71
CA PRO A 361 -10.40 22.09 15.22
C PRO A 361 -11.67 22.53 14.49
N SER A 362 -11.62 23.66 13.82
CA SER A 362 -12.76 24.23 13.07
C SER A 362 -12.84 23.75 11.61
N MET A 363 -11.90 22.85 11.17
CA MET A 363 -11.84 22.41 9.78
C MET A 363 -13.13 21.70 9.34
N THR A 364 -13.53 22.03 8.12
CA THR A 364 -14.70 21.48 7.46
C THR A 364 -14.35 20.32 6.52
N PHE A 365 -15.37 19.65 5.99
CA PHE A 365 -15.19 18.62 4.95
C PHE A 365 -14.35 19.14 3.76
N VAL A 366 -14.57 20.38 3.33
CA VAL A 366 -13.88 20.99 2.19
C VAL A 366 -12.40 21.20 2.47
N ASP A 367 -12.04 21.56 3.70
CA ASP A 367 -10.65 21.78 4.11
C ASP A 367 -9.81 20.48 4.04
N VAL A 368 -10.46 19.33 4.16
CA VAL A 368 -9.82 18.01 3.95
C VAL A 368 -9.87 17.61 2.47
N ALA A 369 -11.03 17.74 1.83
CA ALA A 369 -11.26 17.24 0.48
C ALA A 369 -10.44 18.01 -0.59
N LEU A 370 -10.23 19.31 -0.41
CA LEU A 370 -9.52 20.14 -1.38
C LEU A 370 -8.01 19.80 -1.47
N PRO A 371 -7.25 19.67 -0.38
CA PRO A 371 -5.87 19.15 -0.44
C PRO A 371 -5.80 17.73 -1.02
N GLN A 372 -6.80 16.86 -0.78
CA GLN A 372 -6.87 15.53 -1.38
C GLN A 372 -7.03 15.61 -2.89
N LEU A 373 -7.90 16.49 -3.37
CA LEU A 373 -8.09 16.71 -4.79
C LEU A 373 -6.76 17.14 -5.46
N VAL A 374 -6.08 18.14 -4.90
CA VAL A 374 -4.79 18.62 -5.44
C VAL A 374 -3.72 17.53 -5.37
N GLN A 375 -3.70 16.72 -4.30
CA GLN A 375 -2.79 15.58 -4.19
C GLN A 375 -3.02 14.54 -5.30
N GLY A 376 -4.23 14.41 -5.82
CA GLY A 376 -4.53 13.56 -6.97
C GLY A 376 -3.71 13.90 -8.21
N LEU A 377 -3.35 15.16 -8.41
CA LEU A 377 -2.42 15.57 -9.48
C LEU A 377 -1.02 14.96 -9.25
N ALA A 378 -0.51 14.99 -8.02
CA ALA A 378 0.75 14.36 -7.67
C ALA A 378 0.72 12.86 -7.96
N VAL A 379 -0.33 12.17 -7.52
CA VAL A 379 -0.54 10.73 -7.72
C VAL A 379 -0.54 10.38 -9.21
N SER A 380 -1.15 11.20 -10.06
CA SER A 380 -1.20 10.99 -11.52
C SER A 380 0.19 10.98 -12.15
N CYS A 381 1.08 11.85 -11.67
CA CYS A 381 2.46 12.00 -12.16
C CYS A 381 3.47 11.10 -11.44
N PHE A 382 3.02 10.24 -10.51
CA PHE A 382 3.89 9.45 -9.63
C PHE A 382 4.11 8.02 -10.14
N PHE A 383 3.04 7.21 -10.15
CA PHE A 383 3.16 5.76 -10.30
C PHE A 383 3.75 5.32 -11.64
N MET A 384 3.17 5.77 -12.75
CA MET A 384 3.61 5.34 -14.08
C MET A 384 5.02 5.82 -14.42
N PRO A 385 5.39 7.12 -14.24
CA PRO A 385 6.73 7.58 -14.58
C PRO A 385 7.80 6.91 -13.71
N LEU A 386 7.57 6.75 -12.41
CA LEU A 386 8.54 6.16 -11.51
C LEU A 386 8.74 4.66 -11.78
N THR A 387 7.66 3.92 -12.06
CA THR A 387 7.75 2.53 -12.52
C THR A 387 8.52 2.41 -13.82
N THR A 388 8.28 3.30 -14.78
CA THR A 388 8.98 3.32 -16.07
C THR A 388 10.48 3.56 -15.89
N ILE A 389 10.87 4.50 -15.03
CA ILE A 389 12.28 4.76 -14.69
C ILE A 389 12.91 3.51 -14.07
N THR A 390 12.25 2.93 -13.06
CA THR A 390 12.77 1.80 -12.28
C THR A 390 13.03 0.57 -13.16
N LEU A 391 12.08 0.24 -14.04
CA LEU A 391 12.16 -0.96 -14.87
C LEU A 391 12.84 -0.71 -16.23
N SER A 392 13.33 0.52 -16.49
CA SER A 392 13.99 0.87 -17.74
C SER A 392 15.34 0.14 -17.90
N GLY A 393 15.63 -0.28 -19.13
CA GLY A 393 16.92 -0.92 -19.47
C GLY A 393 17.10 -2.36 -18.98
N LEU A 394 16.10 -2.94 -18.31
CA LEU A 394 16.17 -4.32 -17.85
C LEU A 394 15.75 -5.30 -18.96
N PRO A 395 16.43 -6.45 -19.08
CA PRO A 395 16.08 -7.48 -20.06
C PRO A 395 14.75 -8.17 -19.70
N ALA A 396 14.01 -8.62 -20.71
CA ALA A 396 12.67 -9.21 -20.55
C ALA A 396 12.65 -10.42 -19.60
N HIS A 397 13.69 -11.27 -19.61
CA HIS A 397 13.78 -12.44 -18.73
C HIS A 397 13.98 -12.09 -17.24
N LYS A 398 14.41 -10.87 -16.91
CA LYS A 398 14.53 -10.38 -15.55
C LYS A 398 13.32 -9.54 -15.09
N MET A 399 12.36 -9.29 -15.98
CA MET A 399 11.25 -8.37 -15.70
C MET A 399 10.36 -8.86 -14.54
N ALA A 400 10.04 -10.15 -14.46
CA ALA A 400 9.27 -10.71 -13.35
C ALA A 400 10.00 -10.56 -12.01
N SER A 401 11.30 -10.86 -11.97
CA SER A 401 12.12 -10.70 -10.75
C SER A 401 12.23 -9.23 -10.34
N ALA A 402 12.42 -8.32 -11.32
CA ALA A 402 12.50 -6.88 -11.08
C ALA A 402 11.16 -6.32 -10.59
N SER A 403 10.04 -6.68 -11.21
CA SER A 403 8.71 -6.28 -10.75
C SER A 403 8.39 -6.82 -9.36
N SER A 404 8.79 -8.07 -9.08
CA SER A 404 8.64 -8.68 -7.77
C SER A 404 9.40 -7.91 -6.69
N LEU A 405 10.70 -7.69 -6.87
CA LEU A 405 11.54 -6.98 -5.90
C LEU A 405 11.09 -5.52 -5.73
N PHE A 406 10.76 -4.84 -6.81
CA PHE A 406 10.22 -3.48 -6.79
C PHE A 406 8.91 -3.39 -5.97
N ASN A 407 7.94 -4.30 -6.24
CA ASN A 407 6.67 -4.32 -5.51
C ASN A 407 6.84 -4.75 -4.05
N PHE A 408 7.76 -5.69 -3.77
CA PHE A 408 8.11 -6.08 -2.41
C PHE A 408 8.62 -4.88 -1.58
N LEU A 409 9.64 -4.17 -2.08
CA LEU A 409 10.20 -3.01 -1.39
C LEU A 409 9.18 -1.90 -1.18
N ARG A 410 8.34 -1.65 -2.19
CA ARG A 410 7.23 -0.69 -2.11
C ARG A 410 6.23 -1.07 -1.02
N THR A 411 5.80 -2.34 -0.98
CA THR A 411 4.80 -2.81 -0.01
C THR A 411 5.37 -2.80 1.41
N LEU A 412 6.60 -3.27 1.57
CA LEU A 412 7.30 -3.27 2.85
C LEU A 412 7.48 -1.83 3.39
N ALA A 413 7.94 -0.91 2.54
CA ALA A 413 8.07 0.49 2.91
C ALA A 413 6.72 1.12 3.29
N GLY A 414 5.65 0.74 2.60
CA GLY A 414 4.29 1.15 2.96
C GLY A 414 3.86 0.64 4.34
N SER A 415 4.10 -0.62 4.66
CA SER A 415 3.81 -1.19 5.99
C SER A 415 4.62 -0.49 7.09
N VAL A 416 5.91 -0.25 6.87
CA VAL A 416 6.73 0.54 7.80
C VAL A 416 6.17 1.96 7.96
N GLY A 417 5.78 2.59 6.86
CA GLY A 417 5.24 3.94 6.84
C GLY A 417 3.94 4.09 7.63
N THR A 418 3.00 3.14 7.47
CA THR A 418 1.74 3.14 8.23
C THR A 418 1.98 2.96 9.72
N SER A 419 2.81 1.99 10.11
CA SER A 419 3.14 1.71 11.50
C SER A 419 3.89 2.87 12.16
N LEU A 420 4.90 3.42 11.47
CA LEU A 420 5.68 4.56 11.97
C LEU A 420 4.82 5.81 12.13
N THR A 421 3.97 6.11 11.15
CA THR A 421 3.07 7.27 11.21
C THR A 421 2.09 7.14 12.36
N THR A 422 1.48 5.97 12.56
CA THR A 422 0.54 5.72 13.65
C THR A 422 1.25 5.83 15.00
N PHE A 423 2.42 5.21 15.14
CA PHE A 423 3.25 5.32 16.35
C PHE A 423 3.61 6.77 16.68
N MET A 424 4.12 7.52 15.69
CA MET A 424 4.47 8.93 15.89
C MET A 424 3.25 9.74 16.28
N TRP A 425 2.09 9.51 15.67
CA TRP A 425 0.88 10.28 15.94
C TRP A 425 0.41 10.15 17.39
N TYR A 426 0.37 8.93 17.93
CA TYR A 426 0.01 8.73 19.34
C TYR A 426 1.07 9.24 20.32
N ASN A 427 2.35 9.05 19.99
CA ASN A 427 3.42 9.60 20.85
C ASN A 427 3.42 11.14 20.88
N ARG A 428 3.20 11.78 19.73
CA ARG A 428 3.14 13.25 19.65
C ARG A 428 1.91 13.77 20.37
N GLU A 429 0.77 13.08 20.27
CA GLU A 429 -0.41 13.39 21.09
C GLU A 429 -0.08 13.39 22.57
N ALA A 430 0.52 12.32 23.10
CA ALA A 430 0.87 12.21 24.52
C ALA A 430 1.80 13.34 24.98
N VAL A 431 2.80 13.71 24.16
CA VAL A 431 3.70 14.83 24.44
C VAL A 431 2.93 16.16 24.48
N HIS A 432 2.10 16.43 23.47
CA HIS A 432 1.32 17.68 23.40
C HIS A 432 0.23 17.73 24.47
N HIS A 433 -0.39 16.59 24.77
CA HIS A 433 -1.34 16.49 25.89
C HIS A 433 -0.69 16.93 27.22
N THR A 434 0.52 16.42 27.50
CA THR A 434 1.27 16.80 28.70
C THR A 434 1.60 18.29 28.69
N GLN A 435 2.12 18.82 27.58
CA GLN A 435 2.46 20.25 27.46
C GLN A 435 1.25 21.17 27.61
N LEU A 436 0.10 20.81 27.03
CA LEU A 436 -1.13 21.60 27.13
C LEU A 436 -1.70 21.56 28.57
N THR A 437 -1.62 20.42 29.26
CA THR A 437 -2.10 20.28 30.62
C THR A 437 -1.26 21.07 31.65
N GLU A 438 0.03 21.29 31.41
CA GLU A 438 0.88 22.12 32.29
C GLU A 438 0.34 23.55 32.46
N HIS A 439 -0.35 24.08 31.43
CA HIS A 439 -0.94 25.43 31.46
C HIS A 439 -2.30 25.47 32.17
N ILE A 440 -2.91 24.32 32.50
CA ILE A 440 -4.21 24.25 33.16
C ILE A 440 -4.01 24.03 34.63
N ASN A 441 -4.06 25.13 35.36
CA ASN A 441 -3.96 25.09 36.82
C ASN A 441 -4.99 26.03 37.44
N PRO A 442 -5.36 25.82 38.74
CA PRO A 442 -6.36 26.62 39.43
C PRO A 442 -6.03 28.13 39.55
N TYR A 443 -4.76 28.49 39.34
CA TYR A 443 -4.31 29.89 39.44
C TYR A 443 -4.28 30.59 38.07
N ASN A 444 -4.49 29.86 36.96
CA ASN A 444 -4.55 30.45 35.65
C ASN A 444 -5.91 31.13 35.43
N PRO A 445 -5.95 32.46 35.18
CA PRO A 445 -7.21 33.21 35.02
C PRO A 445 -8.06 32.68 33.85
N ILE A 446 -7.43 32.16 32.78
CA ILE A 446 -8.12 31.59 31.61
C ILE A 446 -8.84 30.29 32.01
N SER A 447 -8.15 29.43 32.78
CA SER A 447 -8.75 28.19 33.30
C SER A 447 -9.94 28.51 34.21
N GLN A 448 -9.78 29.44 35.13
CA GLN A 448 -10.87 29.87 36.02
C GLN A 448 -12.06 30.42 35.23
N SER A 449 -11.83 31.28 34.27
CA SER A 449 -12.88 31.84 33.39
C SER A 449 -13.61 30.74 32.63
N PHE A 450 -12.90 29.75 32.12
CA PHE A 450 -13.48 28.59 31.42
C PHE A 450 -14.37 27.77 32.35
N TYR A 451 -13.90 27.40 33.54
CA TYR A 451 -14.69 26.66 34.54
C TYR A 451 -15.95 27.46 34.95
N HIS A 452 -15.82 28.76 35.15
CA HIS A 452 -16.95 29.62 35.48
C HIS A 452 -18.00 29.68 34.36
N GLN A 453 -17.57 29.78 33.11
CA GLN A 453 -18.49 29.74 31.95
C GLN A 453 -19.19 28.38 31.82
N MET A 454 -18.47 27.27 31.97
CA MET A 454 -19.06 25.93 31.90
C MET A 454 -20.06 25.66 33.03
N ASN A 455 -19.78 26.19 34.25
CA ASN A 455 -20.71 26.14 35.34
C ASN A 455 -22.01 26.93 35.08
N GLN A 456 -21.93 28.05 34.34
CA GLN A 456 -23.11 28.79 33.89
C GLN A 456 -23.98 28.01 32.90
N PHE A 457 -23.38 27.09 32.10
CA PHE A 457 -24.08 26.16 31.26
C PHE A 457 -24.60 24.90 31.99
N GLY A 458 -24.43 24.84 33.33
CA GLY A 458 -24.95 23.78 34.17
C GLY A 458 -24.05 22.54 34.27
N LEU A 459 -22.79 22.61 33.78
CA LEU A 459 -21.83 21.51 33.94
C LEU A 459 -21.18 21.59 35.35
N SER A 460 -21.02 20.44 35.99
CA SER A 460 -20.23 20.33 37.23
C SER A 460 -18.72 20.45 36.90
N ASP A 461 -17.89 20.74 37.91
CA ASP A 461 -16.45 20.82 37.75
C ASP A 461 -15.84 19.53 37.23
N THR A 462 -16.39 18.36 37.61
CA THR A 462 -15.96 17.07 37.09
C THR A 462 -16.28 16.93 35.61
N GLN A 463 -17.47 17.34 35.19
CA GLN A 463 -17.86 17.31 33.77
C GLN A 463 -17.06 18.30 32.93
N THR A 464 -16.79 19.49 33.48
CA THR A 464 -15.93 20.50 32.87
C THR A 464 -14.51 19.99 32.68
N SER A 465 -13.95 19.33 33.70
CA SER A 465 -12.63 18.72 33.64
C SER A 465 -12.56 17.61 32.55
N ALA A 466 -13.58 16.76 32.48
CA ALA A 466 -13.66 15.70 31.47
C ALA A 466 -13.77 16.28 30.06
N TYR A 467 -14.59 17.31 29.85
CA TYR A 467 -14.72 17.99 28.57
C TYR A 467 -13.40 18.66 28.17
N LEU A 468 -12.73 19.34 29.09
CA LEU A 468 -11.42 19.97 28.86
C LEU A 468 -10.35 18.94 28.50
N ALA A 469 -10.29 17.81 29.22
CA ALA A 469 -9.38 16.72 28.89
C ALA A 469 -9.60 16.17 27.46
N GLN A 470 -10.86 16.01 27.05
CA GLN A 470 -11.20 15.61 25.69
C GLN A 470 -10.73 16.63 24.64
N GLN A 471 -10.92 17.94 24.92
CA GLN A 471 -10.47 19.01 24.02
C GLN A 471 -8.94 19.02 23.89
N ILE A 472 -8.20 18.81 24.98
CA ILE A 472 -6.74 18.74 24.98
C ILE A 472 -6.26 17.55 24.17
N THR A 473 -6.85 16.38 24.39
CA THR A 473 -6.53 15.17 23.62
C THR A 473 -6.76 15.40 22.12
N SER A 474 -7.91 16.00 21.74
CA SER A 474 -8.22 16.33 20.37
C SER A 474 -7.21 17.30 19.75
N GLN A 475 -6.81 18.34 20.50
CA GLN A 475 -5.76 19.28 20.08
C GLN A 475 -4.40 18.58 19.94
N GLY A 476 -4.03 17.72 20.87
CA GLY A 476 -2.80 16.93 20.81
C GLY A 476 -2.73 16.10 19.54
N PHE A 477 -3.82 15.44 19.16
CA PHE A 477 -3.92 14.67 17.92
C PHE A 477 -3.80 15.53 16.65
N ILE A 478 -4.42 16.71 16.63
CA ILE A 478 -4.33 17.63 15.48
C ILE A 478 -2.89 18.15 15.33
N ILE A 479 -2.27 18.61 16.41
CA ILE A 479 -0.88 19.12 16.38
C ILE A 479 0.07 18.00 15.95
N GLY A 480 -0.07 16.80 16.50
CA GLY A 480 0.73 15.63 16.12
C GLY A 480 0.57 15.26 14.63
N ALA A 481 -0.65 15.36 14.08
CA ALA A 481 -0.89 15.16 12.66
C ALA A 481 -0.21 16.24 11.80
N ASN A 482 -0.29 17.50 12.21
CA ASN A 482 0.34 18.63 11.51
C ASN A 482 1.86 18.48 11.45
N GLU A 483 2.50 18.04 12.53
CA GLU A 483 3.94 17.76 12.55
C GLU A 483 4.32 16.63 11.58
N ILE A 484 3.52 15.56 11.52
CA ILE A 484 3.73 14.46 10.59
C ILE A 484 3.57 14.93 9.15
N PHE A 485 2.57 15.76 8.85
CA PHE A 485 2.40 16.34 7.52
C PHE A 485 3.55 17.25 7.14
N TRP A 486 4.06 18.04 8.09
CA TRP A 486 5.25 18.87 7.87
C TRP A 486 6.49 18.02 7.55
N LEU A 487 6.76 16.97 8.34
CA LEU A 487 7.85 16.04 8.07
C LEU A 487 7.71 15.34 6.71
N SER A 488 6.48 14.97 6.35
CA SER A 488 6.15 14.39 5.05
C SER A 488 6.47 15.34 3.89
N ALA A 489 6.15 16.62 4.04
CA ALA A 489 6.50 17.63 3.05
C ALA A 489 8.02 17.75 2.85
N MET A 490 8.80 17.77 3.94
CA MET A 490 10.26 17.79 3.89
C MET A 490 10.83 16.53 3.26
N GLY A 491 10.23 15.37 3.56
CA GLY A 491 10.62 14.09 2.95
C GLY A 491 10.47 14.11 1.43
N PHE A 492 9.34 14.60 0.89
CA PHE A 492 9.16 14.73 -0.56
C PHE A 492 10.11 15.75 -1.20
N LEU A 493 10.46 16.86 -0.52
CA LEU A 493 11.48 17.79 -0.99
C LEU A 493 12.86 17.11 -1.07
N GLY A 494 13.20 16.26 -0.11
CA GLY A 494 14.43 15.47 -0.16
C GLY A 494 14.48 14.51 -1.35
N LEU A 495 13.36 13.90 -1.72
CA LEU A 495 13.27 12.99 -2.86
C LEU A 495 13.48 13.67 -4.21
N LEU A 496 13.28 15.00 -4.31
CA LEU A 496 13.60 15.77 -5.51
C LEU A 496 15.07 15.62 -5.91
N ILE A 497 15.98 15.55 -4.93
CA ILE A 497 17.41 15.38 -5.21
C ILE A 497 17.68 13.97 -5.72
N VAL A 498 17.07 12.97 -5.11
CA VAL A 498 17.34 11.54 -5.40
C VAL A 498 16.92 11.16 -6.82
N ILE A 499 15.76 11.62 -7.32
CA ILE A 499 15.26 11.22 -8.64
C ILE A 499 16.18 11.65 -9.79
N TRP A 500 16.92 12.77 -9.63
CA TRP A 500 17.84 13.25 -10.67
C TRP A 500 19.12 12.42 -10.81
N PHE A 501 19.38 11.47 -9.90
CA PHE A 501 20.43 10.47 -10.09
C PHE A 501 20.05 9.39 -11.14
N ALA A 502 18.79 9.24 -11.51
CA ALA A 502 18.38 8.35 -12.61
C ALA A 502 18.95 8.85 -13.95
N LYS A 503 19.33 7.93 -14.86
CA LYS A 503 19.91 8.25 -16.17
C LYS A 503 18.93 7.91 -17.31
N PRO A 504 18.62 8.86 -18.22
CA PRO A 504 17.91 8.54 -19.45
C PRO A 504 18.79 7.66 -20.36
N PRO A 505 18.20 6.95 -21.35
CA PRO A 505 16.80 6.98 -21.74
C PRO A 505 15.91 6.06 -20.90
N PHE A 506 14.66 6.47 -20.64
CA PHE A 506 13.68 5.70 -19.86
C PHE A 506 12.67 4.96 -20.75
N GLY A 507 12.90 4.88 -22.02
CA GLY A 507 12.14 4.14 -23.01
C GLY A 507 13.09 3.48 -23.99
N THR A 508 12.60 2.53 -24.79
CA THR A 508 13.38 1.98 -25.91
C THR A 508 13.72 3.12 -26.89
N GLN A 509 15.02 3.43 -26.98
CA GLN A 509 15.49 4.17 -28.14
C GLN A 509 15.21 3.34 -29.40
N HIS A 510 14.73 4.02 -30.44
CA HIS A 510 14.82 3.54 -31.83
C HIS A 510 16.25 3.46 -32.27
#